data_2bb2d70f9cd073192c29dc920b9925a1
#
_entry.id   2bb2d70f9cd073192c29dc920b9925a1
#
_cell.length_a   1.000
_cell.length_b   1.000
_cell.length_c   1.000
_cell.angle_alpha   90.00
_cell.angle_beta   90.00
_cell.angle_gamma   90.00
#
_symmetry.space_group_name_H-M   'P 1'
#
loop_
_entity.id
_entity.type
_entity.pdbx_description
1 polymer ?
#
loop_
_entity_poly.entity_id
_entity_poly.type
_entity_poly.pdbx_seq_one_letter_code
_entity_poly.pdbx_strand_id
1 'polypeptide(L)' 'MSKKIFVVTWTNHVVGQVGSEDIKCFEDFNTARAFAKLMSQSYSYVNFYEEKVDQWDS' A
#
# COMPACT_ATOMS: atom_id res chain seq x y z
N MET A 1 3.16 -19.27 -12.56
CA MET A 1 1.89 -18.69 -12.35
C MET A 1 2.03 -17.28 -11.90
N SER A 2 1.31 -16.39 -12.46
CA SER A 2 1.39 -15.00 -12.03
C SER A 2 0.40 -14.76 -10.91
N LYS A 3 0.75 -13.86 -10.02
CA LYS A 3 -0.05 -13.53 -8.89
C LYS A 3 -0.19 -12.03 -8.84
N LYS A 4 -1.35 -11.55 -8.49
CA LYS A 4 -1.56 -10.14 -8.34
C LYS A 4 -1.58 -9.78 -6.88
N ILE A 5 -0.90 -8.74 -6.53
CA ILE A 5 -0.98 -8.23 -5.18
C ILE A 5 -1.32 -6.75 -5.27
N PHE A 6 -1.91 -6.24 -4.22
CA PHE A 6 -2.33 -4.84 -4.17
C PHE A 6 -1.51 -4.16 -3.10
N VAL A 7 -0.90 -3.06 -3.46
CA VAL A 7 0.05 -2.37 -2.61
C VAL A 7 -0.53 -1.04 -2.18
N VAL A 8 -0.50 -0.78 -0.90
CA VAL A 8 -0.95 0.50 -0.36
C VAL A 8 0.24 1.14 0.32
N THR A 9 0.56 2.36 -0.07
CA THR A 9 1.65 3.10 0.58
C THR A 9 1.12 4.40 1.12
N TRP A 10 1.70 4.86 2.18
CA TRP A 10 1.31 6.15 2.75
C TRP A 10 2.52 6.78 3.42
N THR A 11 2.51 8.09 3.51
CA THR A 11 3.61 8.82 4.10
C THR A 11 3.22 9.27 5.51
N ASN A 12 4.04 8.88 6.45
CA ASN A 12 3.81 9.26 7.82
C ASN A 12 4.63 10.51 8.05
N HIS A 13 3.97 11.63 8.19
CA HIS A 13 4.65 12.93 8.33
C HIS A 13 4.69 13.33 9.80
N VAL A 14 5.87 13.43 10.33
CA VAL A 14 6.03 13.84 11.72
C VAL A 14 6.65 15.22 11.70
N VAL A 15 6.06 16.12 12.46
CA VAL A 15 6.53 17.51 12.50
C VAL A 15 7.98 17.55 12.98
N GLY A 16 8.80 18.23 12.21
CA GLY A 16 10.20 18.36 12.59
C GLY A 16 11.09 17.22 12.19
N GLN A 17 10.56 16.24 11.50
CA GLN A 17 11.38 15.12 11.09
C GLN A 17 11.07 14.78 9.64
N VAL A 18 11.96 14.05 9.03
CA VAL A 18 11.75 13.58 7.68
C VAL A 18 10.67 12.53 7.74
N GLY A 19 9.68 12.64 6.91
CA GLY A 19 8.60 11.68 6.85
C GLY A 19 9.10 10.35 6.35
N SER A 20 8.51 9.28 6.82
CA SER A 20 8.86 7.96 6.33
C SER A 20 7.67 7.40 5.59
N GLU A 21 7.95 6.59 4.60
CA GLU A 21 6.91 5.98 3.81
C GLU A 21 6.73 4.55 4.28
N ASP A 22 5.49 4.17 4.51
CA ASP A 22 5.18 2.82 4.90
C ASP A 22 4.46 2.12 3.77
N ILE A 23 4.53 0.82 3.74
CA ILE A 23 3.95 0.06 2.67
C ILE A 23 3.31 -1.20 3.23
N LYS A 24 2.17 -1.58 2.68
CA LYS A 24 1.52 -2.81 3.06
C LYS A 24 0.95 -3.47 1.81
N CYS A 25 1.12 -4.78 1.72
CA CYS A 25 0.66 -5.55 0.57
C CYS A 25 -0.51 -6.43 0.95
N PHE A 26 -1.44 -6.60 0.02
CA PHE A 26 -2.62 -7.42 0.24
C PHE A 26 -2.82 -8.32 -0.96
N GLU A 27 -3.43 -9.45 -0.74
CA GLU A 27 -3.76 -10.33 -1.85
C GLU A 27 -5.20 -10.11 -2.31
N ASP A 28 -6.01 -9.47 -1.50
CA ASP A 28 -7.40 -9.27 -1.82
C ASP A 28 -7.66 -7.81 -2.18
N PHE A 29 -8.27 -7.59 -3.32
CA PHE A 29 -8.54 -6.24 -3.79
C PHE A 29 -9.44 -5.46 -2.83
N ASN A 30 -10.49 -6.09 -2.37
CA ASN A 30 -11.46 -5.40 -1.51
C ASN A 30 -10.83 -4.99 -0.18
N THR A 31 -10.00 -5.84 0.37
CA THR A 31 -9.33 -5.55 1.62
C THR A 31 -8.33 -4.40 1.42
N ALA A 32 -7.57 -4.45 0.34
CA ALA A 32 -6.59 -3.42 0.05
C ALA A 32 -7.28 -2.07 -0.17
N ARG A 33 -8.38 -2.08 -0.91
CA ARG A 33 -9.10 -0.86 -1.20
C ARG A 33 -9.66 -0.24 0.09
N ALA A 34 -10.22 -1.08 0.95
CA ALA A 34 -10.77 -0.60 2.21
C ALA A 34 -9.67 0.00 3.09
N PHE A 35 -8.51 -0.65 3.09
CA PHE A 35 -7.39 -0.16 3.86
C PHE A 35 -6.90 1.18 3.31
N ALA A 36 -6.78 1.29 1.99
CA ALA A 36 -6.34 2.53 1.37
C ALA A 36 -7.31 3.67 1.68
N LYS A 37 -8.60 3.36 1.65
CA LYS A 37 -9.60 4.37 1.95
C LYS A 37 -9.50 4.83 3.39
N LEU A 38 -9.26 3.89 4.30
CA LEU A 38 -9.13 4.21 5.70
C LEU A 38 -7.88 5.06 5.91
N MET A 39 -6.78 4.71 5.27
CA MET A 39 -5.54 5.44 5.42
C MET A 39 -5.66 6.86 4.85
N SER A 40 -6.41 7.03 3.79
CA SER A 40 -6.55 8.34 3.17
C SER A 40 -7.26 9.33 4.08
N GLN A 41 -7.96 8.84 5.09
CA GLN A 41 -8.60 9.73 6.03
C GLN A 41 -7.63 10.22 7.09
N SER A 42 -6.53 9.49 7.30
CA SER A 42 -5.56 9.85 8.32
C SER A 42 -4.26 10.41 7.76
N TYR A 43 -3.91 10.04 6.55
CA TYR A 43 -2.64 10.44 5.96
C TYR A 43 -2.86 11.17 4.64
N SER A 44 -1.94 12.06 4.31
CA SER A 44 -2.14 12.90 3.15
C SER A 44 -1.71 12.25 1.86
N TYR A 45 -0.69 11.43 1.87
CA TYR A 45 -0.19 10.86 0.65
C TYR A 45 -0.38 9.36 0.70
N VAL A 46 -1.47 8.89 0.16
CA VAL A 46 -1.78 7.47 0.12
C VAL A 46 -1.85 7.05 -1.32
N ASN A 47 -1.11 6.00 -1.68
CA ASN A 47 -1.14 5.46 -3.02
C ASN A 47 -1.61 4.02 -2.96
N PHE A 48 -2.35 3.60 -3.97
CA PHE A 48 -2.90 2.26 -4.05
C PHE A 48 -2.68 1.79 -5.48
N TYR A 49 -1.99 0.71 -5.67
CA TYR A 49 -1.74 0.21 -7.01
C TYR A 49 -1.65 -1.31 -7.03
N GLU A 50 -1.79 -1.87 -8.19
CA GLU A 50 -1.74 -3.29 -8.38
C GLU A 50 -0.38 -3.67 -8.93
N GLU A 51 0.19 -4.73 -8.39
CA GLU A 51 1.48 -5.20 -8.84
C GLU A 51 1.33 -6.63 -9.31
N LYS A 52 1.90 -6.97 -10.45
CA LYS A 52 1.82 -8.30 -10.94
C LYS A 52 3.12 -8.96 -10.63
N VAL A 53 3.09 -10.05 -9.94
CA VAL A 53 4.28 -10.78 -9.60
C VAL A 53 4.28 -12.08 -10.38
N ASP A 54 5.24 -12.25 -11.31
CA ASP A 54 5.32 -13.38 -12.07
C ASP A 54 6.24 -14.27 -11.46
N GLN A 55 6.26 -15.13 -10.92
CA GLN A 55 7.21 -15.99 -10.44
C GLN A 55 7.85 -15.66 -9.28
N TRP A 56 7.36 -15.77 -8.23
CA TRP A 56 7.94 -15.79 -7.02
C TRP A 56 8.60 -17.05 -6.96
N ASP A 57 9.76 -17.15 -7.10
CA ASP A 57 10.36 -18.23 -7.04
C ASP A 57 10.41 -18.84 -5.93
N SER A 58 10.08 -19.70 -5.84
CA SER A 58 10.09 -20.34 -4.64
C SER A 58 11.23 -21.17 -4.45
#